data_bbbcf85b504a82f6b804acf9ee6a57f0
#
_entry.id   bbbcf85b504a82f6b804acf9ee6a57f0
#
_cell.length_a   1.000
_cell.length_b   1.000
_cell.length_c   1.000
_cell.angle_alpha   90.00
_cell.angle_beta   90.00
_cell.angle_gamma   90.00
#
_symmetry.space_group_name_H-M   'P 1'
#
loop_
_entity.id
_entity.type
_entity.pdbx_description
1 polymer ?
#
loop_
_entity_poly.entity_id
_entity_poly.type
_entity_poly.pdbx_seq_one_letter_code
_entity_poly.pdbx_strand_id
1 'polypeptide(L)'
;MIPTRRKHHVQAEIHAHVNAGSAIYTDALLSYQGLNNQDFVHQTIDHAERYVGGQVHTNGLENFWSLVKRGLKGTYISTEPFHLFRYLDEQVFRYNNRATSDRPMKDADRFDLALSQIAGKRLTFSEVTGKVGEAGF
;
A
#
# COMPACT_ATOMS: atom_id res chain seq x y z
N MET A 1 -3.24 2.75 10.37
CA MET A 1 -2.06 3.68 10.23
C MET A 1 -1.06 3.37 11.33
N ILE A 2 0.20 3.10 11.00
CA ILE A 2 1.24 2.75 11.99
C ILE A 2 1.72 4.03 12.69
N PRO A 3 1.61 4.15 14.02
CA PRO A 3 1.98 5.38 14.76
C PRO A 3 3.47 5.70 14.68
N THR A 4 4.31 4.68 14.73
CA THR A 4 5.78 4.81 14.65
C THR A 4 6.40 3.60 13.96
N ARG A 5 7.64 3.76 13.47
CA ARG A 5 8.43 2.64 12.89
C ARG A 5 9.08 1.73 13.94
N ARG A 6 8.62 1.74 15.19
CA ARG A 6 9.13 0.85 16.23
C ARG A 6 8.71 -0.60 15.97
N LYS A 7 9.60 -1.53 16.35
CA LYS A 7 9.44 -2.97 16.08
C LYS A 7 8.05 -3.51 16.44
N HIS A 8 7.56 -3.22 17.63
CA HIS A 8 6.26 -3.73 18.11
C HIS A 8 5.07 -3.24 17.27
N HIS A 9 5.08 -1.99 16.80
CA HIS A 9 4.00 -1.48 15.93
C HIS A 9 4.04 -2.13 14.54
N VAL A 10 5.25 -2.20 13.94
CA VAL A 10 5.42 -2.79 12.60
C VAL A 10 5.07 -4.27 12.61
N GLN A 11 5.55 -5.02 13.59
CA GLN A 11 5.27 -6.46 13.68
C GLN A 11 3.81 -6.75 14.01
N ALA A 12 3.15 -5.94 14.84
CA ALA A 12 1.72 -6.07 15.10
C ALA A 12 0.88 -5.94 13.81
N GLU A 13 1.21 -4.98 12.95
CA GLU A 13 0.53 -4.82 11.65
C GLU A 13 0.81 -5.99 10.70
N ILE A 14 2.04 -6.51 10.70
CA ILE A 14 2.37 -7.70 9.90
C ILE A 14 1.52 -8.89 10.37
N HIS A 15 1.46 -9.16 11.66
CA HIS A 15 0.63 -10.25 12.21
C HIS A 15 -0.86 -10.07 11.92
N ALA A 16 -1.34 -8.84 11.89
CA ALA A 16 -2.76 -8.56 11.62
C ALA A 16 -3.15 -8.75 10.14
N HIS A 17 -2.21 -8.63 9.20
CA HIS A 17 -2.53 -8.56 7.78
C HIS A 17 -1.85 -9.63 6.93
N VAL A 18 -0.88 -10.36 7.47
CA VAL A 18 -0.12 -11.39 6.74
C VAL A 18 -0.39 -12.75 7.36
N ASN A 19 -0.78 -13.71 6.52
CA ASN A 19 -1.04 -15.07 6.98
C ASN A 19 0.25 -15.74 7.47
N ALA A 20 0.14 -16.54 8.54
CA ALA A 20 1.24 -17.37 9.01
C ALA A 20 1.76 -18.29 7.89
N GLY A 21 3.06 -18.55 7.86
CA GLY A 21 3.73 -19.32 6.81
C GLY A 21 4.08 -18.52 5.55
N SER A 22 3.66 -17.25 5.46
CA SER A 22 3.99 -16.41 4.30
C SER A 22 5.47 -16.05 4.25
N ALA A 23 6.02 -15.95 3.03
CA ALA A 23 7.34 -15.37 2.80
C ALA A 23 7.25 -13.84 2.85
N ILE A 24 8.09 -13.23 3.69
CA ILE A 24 8.17 -11.78 3.86
C ILE A 24 9.57 -11.32 3.42
N TYR A 25 9.59 -10.33 2.52
CA TYR A 25 10.82 -9.73 2.02
C TYR A 25 10.91 -8.28 2.50
N THR A 26 11.99 -7.91 3.18
CA THR A 26 12.17 -6.54 3.71
C THR A 26 13.57 -6.01 3.43
N ASP A 27 13.73 -4.72 3.66
CA ASP A 27 15.05 -4.10 3.82
C ASP A 27 15.69 -4.48 5.17
N ALA A 28 16.91 -3.99 5.42
CA ALA A 28 17.69 -4.28 6.63
C ALA A 28 17.22 -3.50 7.88
N LEU A 29 16.02 -2.91 7.88
CA LEU A 29 15.53 -2.15 9.04
C LEU A 29 15.37 -3.05 10.27
N LEU A 30 15.93 -2.63 11.40
CA LEU A 30 15.92 -3.37 12.68
C LEU A 30 14.51 -3.74 13.17
N SER A 31 13.49 -2.99 12.77
CA SER A 31 12.08 -3.26 13.15
C SER A 31 11.56 -4.59 12.61
N TYR A 32 12.17 -5.16 11.58
CA TYR A 32 11.79 -6.45 10.99
C TYR A 32 12.55 -7.64 11.59
N GLN A 33 13.54 -7.39 12.45
CA GLN A 33 14.32 -8.47 13.05
C GLN A 33 13.46 -9.37 13.93
N GLY A 34 13.67 -10.69 13.77
CA GLY A 34 12.97 -11.71 14.57
C GLY A 34 11.65 -12.20 13.97
N LEU A 35 11.25 -11.75 12.78
CA LEU A 35 10.07 -12.29 12.08
C LEU A 35 10.23 -13.78 11.74
N ASN A 36 11.44 -14.27 11.48
CA ASN A 36 11.70 -15.70 11.28
C ASN A 36 11.35 -16.58 12.48
N ASN A 37 11.30 -15.99 13.69
CA ASN A 37 10.95 -16.71 14.92
C ASN A 37 9.43 -16.65 15.20
N GLN A 38 8.64 -16.10 14.29
CA GLN A 38 7.24 -15.77 14.46
C GLN A 38 6.43 -16.24 13.25
N ASP A 39 6.40 -17.52 12.97
CA ASP A 39 5.55 -18.13 11.92
C ASP A 39 5.72 -17.60 10.48
N PHE A 40 6.77 -16.83 10.18
CA PHE A 40 7.05 -16.28 8.84
C PHE A 40 8.38 -16.75 8.29
N VAL A 41 8.46 -16.90 6.96
CA VAL A 41 9.73 -17.06 6.25
C VAL A 41 10.25 -15.68 5.87
N HIS A 42 11.10 -15.10 6.72
CA HIS A 42 11.61 -13.75 6.52
C HIS A 42 12.99 -13.75 5.84
N GLN A 43 13.11 -13.00 4.75
CA GLN A 43 14.37 -12.75 4.06
C GLN A 43 14.62 -11.25 3.95
N THR A 44 15.83 -10.84 4.28
CA THR A 44 16.24 -9.43 4.29
C THR A 44 17.20 -9.17 3.13
N ILE A 45 17.02 -8.05 2.44
CA ILE A 45 17.95 -7.55 1.45
C ILE A 45 18.64 -6.32 2.03
N ASP A 46 19.97 -6.39 2.10
CA ASP A 46 20.77 -5.21 2.38
C ASP A 46 21.16 -4.55 1.06
N HIS A 47 20.57 -3.40 0.79
CA HIS A 47 20.85 -2.62 -0.43
C HIS A 47 22.29 -2.05 -0.47
N ALA A 48 22.99 -2.02 0.65
CA ALA A 48 24.40 -1.62 0.69
C ALA A 48 25.32 -2.70 0.13
N GLU A 49 24.91 -3.98 0.21
CA GLU A 49 25.72 -5.10 -0.26
C GLU A 49 25.24 -5.71 -1.57
N ARG A 50 23.91 -5.71 -1.84
CA ARG A 50 23.33 -6.31 -3.04
C ARG A 50 22.02 -5.64 -3.46
N TYR A 51 21.91 -5.26 -4.73
CA TYR A 51 20.65 -4.77 -5.32
C TYR A 51 19.60 -5.86 -5.55
N VAL A 52 20.03 -7.11 -5.76
CA VAL A 52 19.16 -8.25 -6.01
C VAL A 52 19.78 -9.52 -5.44
N GLY A 53 19.08 -10.19 -4.55
CA GLY A 53 19.43 -11.52 -4.03
C GLY A 53 18.58 -12.61 -4.71
N GLY A 54 18.85 -12.93 -6.00
CA GLY A 54 18.02 -13.90 -6.73
C GLY A 54 16.64 -13.37 -7.05
N GLN A 55 15.56 -14.06 -6.60
CA GLN A 55 14.16 -13.61 -6.77
C GLN A 55 13.73 -12.64 -5.67
N VAL A 56 14.54 -12.41 -4.66
CA VAL A 56 14.19 -11.55 -3.52
C VAL A 56 14.63 -10.11 -3.83
N HIS A 57 13.66 -9.21 -3.95
CA HIS A 57 13.90 -7.79 -4.19
C HIS A 57 12.74 -6.92 -3.70
N THR A 58 13.02 -5.70 -3.27
CA THR A 58 12.03 -4.69 -2.86
C THR A 58 11.71 -3.69 -3.99
N ASN A 59 12.26 -3.88 -5.19
CA ASN A 59 12.16 -2.95 -6.32
C ASN A 59 10.70 -2.61 -6.70
N GLY A 60 9.79 -3.58 -6.61
CA GLY A 60 8.38 -3.33 -6.89
C GLY A 60 7.75 -2.35 -5.93
N LEU A 61 8.05 -2.48 -4.64
CA LEU A 61 7.57 -1.59 -3.59
C LEU A 61 8.21 -0.20 -3.68
N GLU A 62 9.51 -0.14 -3.97
CA GLU A 62 10.23 1.13 -4.19
C GLU A 62 9.67 1.90 -5.39
N ASN A 63 9.41 1.19 -6.50
CA ASN A 63 8.75 1.77 -7.67
C ASN A 63 7.35 2.29 -7.33
N PHE A 64 6.53 1.53 -6.62
CA PHE A 64 5.22 1.98 -6.15
C PHE A 64 5.33 3.28 -5.36
N TRP A 65 6.20 3.34 -4.35
CA TRP A 65 6.38 4.56 -3.55
C TRP A 65 6.92 5.75 -4.34
N SER A 66 7.76 5.50 -5.33
CA SER A 66 8.23 6.54 -6.26
C SER A 66 7.08 7.13 -7.09
N LEU A 67 6.18 6.29 -7.58
CA LEU A 67 4.99 6.72 -8.31
C LEU A 67 4.03 7.51 -7.42
N VAL A 68 3.75 7.02 -6.21
CA VAL A 68 2.92 7.73 -5.22
C VAL A 68 3.47 9.12 -4.92
N LYS A 69 4.76 9.21 -4.61
CA LYS A 69 5.41 10.51 -4.31
C LYS A 69 5.31 11.49 -5.48
N ARG A 70 5.49 11.02 -6.71
CA ARG A 70 5.33 11.86 -7.91
C ARG A 70 3.89 12.32 -8.10
N GLY A 71 2.92 11.43 -7.91
CA GLY A 71 1.49 11.75 -7.98
C GLY A 71 1.10 12.81 -6.96
N LEU A 72 1.49 12.62 -5.69
CA LEU A 72 1.20 13.56 -4.61
C LEU A 72 1.84 14.94 -4.80
N LYS A 73 3.03 15.01 -5.41
CA LYS A 73 3.71 16.29 -5.66
C LYS A 73 3.30 16.99 -6.95
N GLY A 74 2.88 16.24 -7.97
CA GLY A 74 2.65 16.78 -9.31
C GLY A 74 1.17 16.81 -9.70
N THR A 75 0.44 15.74 -9.49
CA THR A 75 -0.96 15.60 -9.92
C THR A 75 -1.93 16.14 -8.88
N TYR A 76 -1.69 15.83 -7.60
CA TYR A 76 -2.53 16.29 -6.49
C TYR A 76 -1.86 17.46 -5.80
N ILE A 77 -2.12 18.66 -6.24
CA ILE A 77 -1.46 19.92 -5.83
C ILE A 77 -1.43 20.10 -4.30
N SER A 78 -2.48 19.68 -3.63
CA SER A 78 -2.58 19.67 -2.16
C SER A 78 -3.35 18.43 -1.72
N THR A 79 -2.80 17.70 -0.75
CA THR A 79 -3.44 16.52 -0.18
C THR A 79 -3.57 16.72 1.32
N GLU A 80 -4.79 16.84 1.79
CA GLU A 80 -5.08 16.90 3.22
C GLU A 80 -4.72 15.55 3.87
N PRO A 81 -4.06 15.56 5.04
CA PRO A 81 -3.67 14.32 5.74
C PRO A 81 -4.84 13.37 5.99
N PHE A 82 -6.03 13.93 6.26
CA PHE A 82 -7.27 13.18 6.46
C PHE A 82 -7.67 12.35 5.23
N HIS A 83 -7.39 12.83 4.03
CA HIS A 83 -7.74 12.17 2.77
C HIS A 83 -6.61 11.31 2.18
N LEU A 84 -5.42 11.34 2.76
CA LEU A 84 -4.25 10.67 2.21
C LEU A 84 -4.49 9.18 1.92
N PHE A 85 -5.20 8.48 2.80
CA PHE A 85 -5.50 7.06 2.63
C PHE A 85 -6.31 6.78 1.34
N ARG A 86 -7.23 7.68 0.92
CA ARG A 86 -8.02 7.54 -0.30
C ARG A 86 -7.16 7.64 -1.56
N TYR A 87 -6.20 8.55 -1.54
CA TYR A 87 -5.22 8.68 -2.62
C TYR A 87 -4.31 7.44 -2.68
N LEU A 88 -3.93 6.90 -1.53
CA LEU A 88 -3.16 5.66 -1.49
C LEU A 88 -3.96 4.48 -2.02
N ASP A 89 -5.23 4.33 -1.66
CA ASP A 89 -6.11 3.28 -2.17
C ASP A 89 -6.26 3.36 -3.69
N GLU A 90 -6.44 4.56 -4.24
CA GLU A 90 -6.48 4.78 -5.69
C GLU A 90 -5.15 4.35 -6.34
N GLN A 91 -4.01 4.76 -5.79
CA GLN A 91 -2.70 4.41 -6.34
C GLN A 91 -2.43 2.90 -6.23
N VAL A 92 -2.82 2.25 -5.15
CA VAL A 92 -2.74 0.78 -4.98
C VAL A 92 -3.60 0.09 -6.03
N PHE A 93 -4.85 0.54 -6.23
CA PHE A 93 -5.73 -0.02 -7.26
C PHE A 93 -5.10 0.12 -8.65
N ARG A 94 -4.61 1.29 -9.02
CA ARG A 94 -3.96 1.54 -10.32
C ARG A 94 -2.70 0.70 -10.50
N TYR A 95 -1.88 0.59 -9.48
CA TYR A 95 -0.64 -0.18 -9.53
C TYR A 95 -0.90 -1.68 -9.67
N ASN A 96 -1.84 -2.23 -8.91
CA ASN A 96 -2.19 -3.64 -8.95
C ASN A 96 -2.92 -4.04 -10.24
N ASN A 97 -3.60 -3.08 -10.88
CA ASN A 97 -4.33 -3.28 -12.14
C ASN A 97 -3.62 -2.63 -13.34
N ARG A 98 -2.30 -2.43 -13.27
CA ARG A 98 -1.52 -1.95 -14.42
C ARG A 98 -1.40 -3.04 -15.48
N ALA A 99 -1.15 -2.62 -16.71
CA ALA A 99 -0.80 -3.56 -17.78
C ALA A 99 0.51 -4.29 -17.44
N THR A 100 0.52 -5.58 -17.66
CA THR A 100 1.71 -6.45 -17.60
C THR A 100 1.78 -7.27 -18.88
N SER A 101 2.92 -7.95 -19.12
CA SER A 101 3.05 -8.87 -20.27
C SER A 101 1.92 -9.90 -20.32
N ASP A 102 1.54 -10.42 -19.14
CA ASP A 102 0.57 -11.50 -19.01
C ASP A 102 -0.88 -11.01 -18.91
N ARG A 103 -1.08 -9.73 -18.59
CA ARG A 103 -2.38 -9.09 -18.43
C ARG A 103 -2.37 -7.70 -19.04
N PRO A 104 -2.67 -7.58 -20.34
CA PRO A 104 -2.77 -6.29 -21.02
C PRO A 104 -4.06 -5.57 -20.57
N MET A 105 -3.98 -4.76 -19.54
CA MET A 105 -5.10 -3.99 -18.99
C MET A 105 -5.03 -2.54 -19.46
N LYS A 106 -6.08 -2.05 -20.11
CA LYS A 106 -6.25 -0.67 -20.56
C LYS A 106 -6.98 0.17 -19.49
N ASP A 107 -7.04 1.47 -19.67
CA ASP A 107 -7.77 2.37 -18.77
C ASP A 107 -9.28 2.06 -18.75
N ALA A 108 -9.87 1.70 -19.89
CA ALA A 108 -11.27 1.27 -19.97
C ALA A 108 -11.52 0.02 -19.11
N ASP A 109 -10.65 -0.97 -19.17
CA ASP A 109 -10.79 -2.22 -18.40
C ASP A 109 -10.72 -1.93 -16.88
N ARG A 110 -9.83 -1.00 -16.47
CA ARG A 110 -9.76 -0.56 -15.08
C ARG A 110 -11.01 0.19 -14.63
N PHE A 111 -11.57 1.00 -15.51
CA PHE A 111 -12.81 1.73 -15.24
C PHE A 111 -13.97 0.75 -15.07
N ASP A 112 -14.13 -0.22 -15.96
CA ASP A 112 -15.16 -1.25 -15.89
C ASP A 112 -15.02 -2.09 -14.61
N LEU A 113 -13.79 -2.44 -14.25
CA LEU A 113 -13.51 -3.15 -13.00
C LEU A 113 -13.90 -2.31 -11.77
N ALA A 114 -13.61 -1.02 -11.77
CA ALA A 114 -14.02 -0.13 -10.69
C ALA A 114 -15.55 0.00 -10.61
N LEU A 115 -16.23 0.18 -11.74
CA LEU A 115 -17.69 0.25 -11.81
C LEU A 115 -18.36 -1.02 -11.28
N SER A 116 -17.84 -2.20 -11.62
CA SER A 116 -18.39 -3.47 -11.14
C SER A 116 -18.39 -3.60 -9.61
N GLN A 117 -17.56 -2.83 -8.92
CA GLN A 117 -17.41 -2.86 -7.45
C GLN A 117 -18.21 -1.79 -6.72
N ILE A 118 -18.91 -0.89 -7.45
CA ILE A 118 -19.67 0.23 -6.85
C ILE A 118 -21.02 -0.21 -6.31
N ALA A 119 -21.62 -1.26 -6.86
CA ALA A 119 -22.95 -1.70 -6.49
C ALA A 119 -23.08 -1.92 -4.96
N GLY A 120 -24.07 -1.30 -4.36
CA GLY A 120 -24.31 -1.36 -2.91
C GLY A 120 -23.39 -0.49 -2.04
N LYS A 121 -22.44 0.24 -2.63
CA LYS A 121 -21.56 1.16 -1.89
C LYS A 121 -22.10 2.58 -1.97
N ARG A 122 -22.08 3.26 -0.83
CA ARG A 122 -22.49 4.66 -0.70
C ARG A 122 -21.43 5.41 0.10
N LEU A 123 -21.11 6.59 -0.33
CA LEU A 123 -20.25 7.53 0.39
C LEU A 123 -21.06 8.77 0.72
N THR A 124 -21.21 9.09 2.00
CA THR A 124 -21.95 10.27 2.45
C THR A 124 -21.06 11.50 2.48
N PHE A 125 -21.67 12.69 2.45
CA PHE A 125 -20.91 13.94 2.55
C PHE A 125 -20.08 14.05 3.83
N SER A 126 -20.64 13.61 4.97
CA SER A 126 -19.92 13.60 6.25
C SER A 126 -18.69 12.70 6.24
N GLU A 127 -18.77 11.52 5.59
CA GLU A 127 -17.63 10.63 5.42
C GLU A 127 -16.56 11.23 4.48
N VAL A 128 -16.99 11.97 3.45
CA VAL A 128 -16.06 12.63 2.52
C VAL A 128 -15.36 13.79 3.19
N THR A 129 -16.05 14.60 3.97
CA THR A 129 -15.52 15.84 4.56
C THR A 129 -14.92 15.65 5.95
N GLY A 130 -15.13 14.50 6.59
CA GLY A 130 -14.73 14.26 7.98
C GLY A 130 -15.56 15.04 9.00
N LYS A 131 -16.61 15.73 8.57
CA LYS A 131 -17.50 16.49 9.45
C LYS A 131 -18.59 15.59 10.02
N VAL A 132 -18.23 14.80 11.03
CA VAL A 132 -19.19 13.99 11.78
C VAL A 132 -19.85 14.89 12.82
N GLY A 133 -21.12 15.24 12.65
CA GLY A 133 -21.91 15.91 13.67
C GLY A 133 -22.44 17.31 13.36
N GLU A 134 -22.12 17.93 12.24
CA GLU A 134 -22.89 19.09 11.77
C GLU A 134 -24.12 18.56 11.02
N ALA A 135 -25.28 18.60 11.70
CA ALA A 135 -26.57 18.38 11.05
C ALA A 135 -26.68 19.35 9.87
N GLY A 136 -26.81 18.80 8.67
CA GLY A 136 -27.02 19.61 7.48
C GLY A 136 -28.27 20.44 7.61
N PHE A 137 -28.20 21.63 7.08
CA PHE A 137 -29.34 22.50 6.82
C PHE A 137 -30.33 21.85 5.84
#